data_49ddc8037f3d5f536eca616ba4d892e2
#
_entry.id   49ddc8037f3d5f536eca616ba4d892e2
#
_cell.length_a   1.000
_cell.length_b   1.000
_cell.length_c   1.000
_cell.angle_alpha   90.00
_cell.angle_beta   90.00
_cell.angle_gamma   90.00
#
_symmetry.space_group_name_H-M   'P 1'
#
loop_
_entity.id
_entity.type
_entity.pdbx_description
1 polymer ?
#
loop_
_entity_poly.entity_id
_entity_poly.type
_entity_poly.pdbx_seq_one_letter_code
_entity_poly.pdbx_strand_id
1 'polypeptide(L)'
;LHAASLGLPYLPVRMMQGSGLVKFWGISEEKRRTMEGVDNLKCVEIENPLEPGEKLLAVPVPKLDCAIIHVQQASPDGTCIIDGDEFHDVDIAVAAKRCIVTCEEIVSDEYIRRDPTKTRIFGECVDAVVRAPYGAWPAQCYGYYDDDDKGLKEYDKASKYLDAEDAKAQLQKAADKAAKAAAAKPEDEKLAKAAEVAAQAAKDAADGTKIPETFKDYLQKYVYGCKDQD
;
A
#
# COMPACT_ATOMS: atom_id res chain seq x y z
N LEU A 1 7.60 0.70 11.71
CA LEU A 1 7.63 2.15 11.44
C LEU A 1 8.24 2.90 12.63
N HIS A 2 7.72 2.75 13.84
CA HIS A 2 8.24 3.45 15.02
C HIS A 2 9.74 3.20 15.25
N ALA A 3 10.23 1.98 15.06
CA ALA A 3 11.68 1.72 15.15
C ALA A 3 12.48 2.44 14.05
N ALA A 4 11.89 2.63 12.88
CA ALA A 4 12.53 3.39 11.80
C ALA A 4 12.62 4.88 12.15
N SER A 5 11.59 5.47 12.76
CA SER A 5 11.61 6.87 13.21
C SER A 5 12.64 7.12 14.31
N LEU A 6 12.95 6.11 15.12
CA LEU A 6 14.03 6.16 16.12
C LEU A 6 15.44 5.94 15.52
N GLY A 7 15.56 5.70 14.21
CA GLY A 7 16.83 5.43 13.55
C GLY A 7 17.41 4.04 13.86
N LEU A 8 16.60 3.10 14.35
CA LEU A 8 17.04 1.73 14.61
C LEU A 8 17.21 0.97 13.31
N PRO A 9 18.26 0.13 13.18
CA PRO A 9 18.44 -0.71 11.99
C PRO A 9 17.46 -1.91 11.94
N TYR A 10 17.01 -2.37 13.09
CA TYR A 10 16.01 -3.43 13.28
C TYR A 10 15.37 -3.29 14.67
N LEU A 11 14.23 -3.94 14.86
CA LEU A 11 13.55 -4.02 16.15
C LEU A 11 13.70 -5.44 16.71
N PRO A 12 14.39 -5.64 17.85
CA PRO A 12 14.43 -6.93 18.54
C PRO A 12 13.10 -7.14 19.28
N VAL A 13 12.42 -8.26 19.01
CA VAL A 13 11.12 -8.57 19.62
C VAL A 13 11.08 -10.00 20.16
N ARG A 14 10.34 -10.20 21.25
CA ARG A 14 10.02 -11.52 21.81
C ARG A 14 8.77 -12.14 21.14
N MET A 15 7.98 -11.33 20.45
CA MET A 15 6.74 -11.76 19.82
C MET A 15 6.99 -12.70 18.64
N MET A 16 5.96 -13.50 18.31
CA MET A 16 5.91 -14.42 17.17
C MET A 16 6.87 -15.63 17.23
N GLN A 17 7.77 -15.71 18.20
CA GLN A 17 8.66 -16.86 18.38
C GLN A 17 7.84 -18.15 18.59
N GLY A 18 8.30 -19.25 17.98
CA GLY A 18 7.62 -20.55 18.06
C GLY A 18 6.29 -20.64 17.31
N SER A 19 5.83 -19.57 16.67
CA SER A 19 4.59 -19.55 15.90
C SER A 19 4.86 -19.73 14.40
N GLY A 20 3.83 -20.21 13.67
CA GLY A 20 3.86 -20.27 12.21
C GLY A 20 3.94 -18.90 11.52
N LEU A 21 3.66 -17.82 12.24
CA LEU A 21 3.67 -16.45 11.71
C LEU A 21 5.06 -16.05 11.14
N VAL A 22 6.12 -16.49 11.78
CA VAL A 22 7.49 -16.24 11.30
C VAL A 22 7.71 -16.80 9.90
N LYS A 23 7.20 -18.00 9.62
CA LYS A 23 7.39 -18.70 8.34
C LYS A 23 6.35 -18.34 7.29
N PHE A 24 5.09 -18.23 7.68
CA PHE A 24 3.95 -18.24 6.75
C PHE A 24 3.24 -16.90 6.62
N TRP A 25 3.43 -15.95 7.54
CA TRP A 25 2.80 -14.65 7.44
C TRP A 25 3.42 -13.79 6.35
N GLY A 26 2.59 -13.20 5.51
CA GLY A 26 3.02 -12.33 4.40
C GLY A 26 3.82 -13.08 3.33
N ILE A 27 4.77 -12.38 2.71
CA ILE A 27 5.60 -12.95 1.65
C ILE A 27 6.67 -13.86 2.26
N SER A 28 6.72 -15.13 1.84
CA SER A 28 7.72 -16.08 2.31
C SER A 28 9.15 -15.65 1.87
N GLU A 29 10.17 -16.07 2.63
CA GLU A 29 11.56 -15.77 2.28
C GLU A 29 11.95 -16.28 0.88
N GLU A 30 11.47 -17.47 0.52
CA GLU A 30 11.71 -18.04 -0.80
C GLU A 30 11.19 -17.13 -1.92
N LYS A 31 9.96 -16.62 -1.76
CA LYS A 31 9.35 -15.72 -2.72
C LYS A 31 10.03 -14.35 -2.72
N ARG A 32 10.45 -13.84 -1.55
CA ARG A 32 11.19 -12.58 -1.44
C ARG A 32 12.49 -12.58 -2.25
N ARG A 33 13.23 -13.69 -2.25
CA ARG A 33 14.48 -13.85 -3.03
C ARG A 33 14.29 -13.72 -4.53
N THR A 34 13.06 -13.90 -5.03
CA THR A 34 12.72 -13.79 -6.45
C THR A 34 12.08 -12.45 -6.81
N MET A 35 11.83 -11.57 -5.83
CA MET A 35 11.16 -10.28 -6.03
C MET A 35 12.19 -9.15 -6.02
N GLU A 36 12.20 -8.36 -7.07
CA GLU A 36 13.02 -7.15 -7.14
C GLU A 36 12.48 -6.08 -6.18
N GLY A 37 13.37 -5.36 -5.49
CA GLY A 37 13.00 -4.28 -4.56
C GLY A 37 12.47 -4.73 -3.20
N VAL A 38 12.42 -6.03 -2.92
CA VAL A 38 12.01 -6.59 -1.63
C VAL A 38 13.20 -7.15 -0.88
N ASP A 39 13.36 -6.77 0.38
CA ASP A 39 14.42 -7.33 1.24
C ASP A 39 14.28 -8.86 1.35
N ASN A 40 15.39 -9.58 1.17
CA ASN A 40 15.42 -11.03 1.17
C ASN A 40 15.06 -11.65 2.54
N LEU A 41 15.31 -10.93 3.62
CA LEU A 41 15.06 -11.38 4.98
C LEU A 41 13.76 -10.79 5.52
N LYS A 42 12.93 -11.64 6.10
CA LYS A 42 11.70 -11.24 6.79
C LYS A 42 12.00 -10.87 8.26
N CYS A 43 12.74 -11.72 8.93
CA CYS A 43 13.27 -11.52 10.28
C CYS A 43 14.39 -12.55 10.52
N VAL A 44 15.25 -12.27 11.48
CA VAL A 44 16.39 -13.13 11.86
C VAL A 44 16.33 -13.43 13.34
N GLU A 45 16.56 -14.69 13.72
CA GLU A 45 16.75 -15.04 15.13
C GLU A 45 18.13 -14.56 15.56
N ILE A 46 18.19 -13.83 16.68
CA ILE A 46 19.42 -13.33 17.31
C ILE A 46 19.42 -13.71 18.79
N GLU A 47 20.60 -13.79 19.37
CA GLU A 47 20.74 -13.91 20.82
C GLU A 47 20.65 -12.53 21.49
N ASN A 48 19.97 -12.46 22.63
CA ASN A 48 19.90 -11.23 23.41
C ASN A 48 21.28 -10.93 24.04
N PRO A 49 21.94 -9.84 23.68
CA PRO A 49 23.26 -9.52 24.22
C PRO A 49 23.27 -9.21 25.72
N LEU A 50 22.10 -8.93 26.30
CA LEU A 50 21.92 -8.59 27.71
C LEU A 50 21.56 -9.80 28.58
N GLU A 51 20.98 -10.85 27.97
CA GLU A 51 20.55 -12.07 28.63
C GLU A 51 21.00 -13.30 27.82
N PRO A 52 22.22 -13.83 28.10
CA PRO A 52 22.77 -14.98 27.39
C PRO A 52 21.83 -16.20 27.40
N GLY A 53 21.61 -16.80 26.25
CA GLY A 53 20.68 -17.91 26.06
C GLY A 53 19.25 -17.52 25.73
N GLU A 54 18.87 -16.24 25.85
CA GLU A 54 17.58 -15.74 25.37
C GLU A 54 17.65 -15.48 23.88
N LYS A 55 16.65 -15.96 23.14
CA LYS A 55 16.52 -15.69 21.69
C LYS A 55 15.49 -14.61 21.43
N LEU A 56 15.78 -13.74 20.48
CA LEU A 56 14.90 -12.67 19.99
C LEU A 56 14.75 -12.79 18.47
N LEU A 57 13.70 -12.16 17.91
CA LEU A 57 13.59 -11.95 16.49
C LEU A 57 13.99 -10.52 16.16
N ALA A 58 14.98 -10.35 15.32
CA ALA A 58 15.34 -9.06 14.71
C ALA A 58 14.42 -8.81 13.51
N VAL A 59 13.49 -7.88 13.66
CA VAL A 59 12.57 -7.48 12.58
C VAL A 59 13.18 -6.27 11.87
N PRO A 60 13.47 -6.36 10.54
CA PRO A 60 14.07 -5.25 9.81
C PRO A 60 13.11 -4.07 9.74
N VAL A 61 13.61 -2.85 9.81
CA VAL A 61 12.80 -1.64 9.64
C VAL A 61 12.64 -1.30 8.17
N PRO A 62 11.50 -0.73 7.76
CA PRO A 62 11.30 -0.27 6.38
C PRO A 62 12.23 0.91 6.08
N LYS A 63 12.75 0.95 4.85
CA LYS A 63 13.48 2.10 4.30
C LYS A 63 12.50 2.89 3.44
N LEU A 64 12.08 4.06 3.95
CA LEU A 64 11.11 4.91 3.28
C LEU A 64 11.85 5.98 2.47
N ASP A 65 11.64 6.01 1.15
CA ASP A 65 12.25 7.03 0.30
C ASP A 65 11.43 8.33 0.33
N CYS A 66 10.10 8.23 0.38
CA CYS A 66 9.22 9.39 0.46
C CYS A 66 7.98 9.06 1.29
N ALA A 67 7.63 9.95 2.22
CA ALA A 67 6.34 10.00 2.88
C ALA A 67 5.42 10.96 2.15
N ILE A 68 4.15 10.60 2.00
CA ILE A 68 3.09 11.49 1.52
C ILE A 68 1.98 11.41 2.56
N ILE A 69 1.71 12.52 3.24
CA ILE A 69 0.79 12.57 4.37
C ILE A 69 -0.24 13.67 4.14
N HIS A 70 -1.50 13.39 4.43
CA HIS A 70 -2.56 14.40 4.39
C HIS A 70 -2.93 14.83 5.80
N VAL A 71 -2.96 16.13 6.03
CA VAL A 71 -3.26 16.74 7.34
C VAL A 71 -4.34 17.81 7.22
N GLN A 72 -4.95 18.17 8.32
CA GLN A 72 -5.93 19.25 8.36
C GLN A 72 -5.29 20.60 8.01
N GLN A 73 -4.25 20.96 8.72
CA GLN A 73 -3.61 22.27 8.58
C GLN A 73 -2.09 22.16 8.64
N ALA A 74 -1.42 22.93 7.81
CA ALA A 74 0.03 23.04 7.81
C ALA A 74 0.44 24.50 7.63
N SER A 75 1.58 24.89 8.22
CA SER A 75 2.18 26.18 7.94
C SER A 75 3.19 26.09 6.79
N PRO A 76 3.57 27.22 6.18
CA PRO A 76 4.54 27.21 5.09
C PRO A 76 5.92 26.65 5.46
N ASP A 77 6.28 26.64 6.75
CA ASP A 77 7.54 26.05 7.25
C ASP A 77 7.47 24.52 7.38
N GLY A 78 6.30 23.91 7.15
CA GLY A 78 6.09 22.47 7.25
C GLY A 78 5.53 21.97 8.57
N THR A 79 5.32 22.84 9.56
CA THR A 79 4.72 22.43 10.82
C THR A 79 3.24 22.10 10.63
N CYS A 80 2.80 20.91 11.10
CA CYS A 80 1.47 20.39 10.83
C CYS A 80 0.64 20.17 12.09
N ILE A 81 -0.65 20.45 11.96
CA ILE A 81 -1.69 20.08 12.93
C ILE A 81 -2.39 18.82 12.40
N ILE A 82 -2.47 17.79 13.26
CA ILE A 82 -3.33 16.64 13.07
C ILE A 82 -4.34 16.62 14.21
N ASP A 83 -5.62 16.76 13.87
CA ASP A 83 -6.73 16.63 14.80
C ASP A 83 -7.33 15.23 14.69
N GLY A 84 -7.49 14.53 15.80
CA GLY A 84 -7.93 13.14 15.84
C GLY A 84 -6.78 12.13 15.89
N ASP A 85 -7.02 10.95 15.32
CA ASP A 85 -6.05 9.86 15.33
C ASP A 85 -4.92 10.08 14.31
N GLU A 86 -3.68 9.97 14.76
CA GLU A 86 -2.49 10.17 13.92
C GLU A 86 -1.87 8.87 13.40
N PHE A 87 -2.30 7.71 13.92
CA PHE A 87 -1.78 6.39 13.58
C PHE A 87 -0.24 6.33 13.50
N HIS A 88 0.30 6.19 12.30
CA HIS A 88 1.74 6.14 12.02
C HIS A 88 2.27 7.36 11.28
N ASP A 89 1.49 8.40 11.11
CA ASP A 89 1.83 9.54 10.26
C ASP A 89 3.12 10.24 10.74
N VAL A 90 3.24 10.44 12.05
CA VAL A 90 4.45 11.01 12.65
C VAL A 90 5.67 10.11 12.46
N ASP A 91 5.51 8.80 12.69
CA ASP A 91 6.60 7.84 12.49
C ASP A 91 7.06 7.79 11.03
N ILE A 92 6.11 7.86 10.09
CA ILE A 92 6.38 7.85 8.65
C ILE A 92 7.09 9.13 8.23
N ALA A 93 6.63 10.30 8.71
CA ALA A 93 7.25 11.59 8.43
C ALA A 93 8.72 11.62 8.87
N VAL A 94 9.00 11.15 10.09
CA VAL A 94 10.36 11.15 10.67
C VAL A 94 11.26 10.09 10.04
N ALA A 95 10.71 8.91 9.68
CA ALA A 95 11.49 7.79 9.14
C ALA A 95 11.85 7.95 7.65
N ALA A 96 11.09 8.73 6.89
CA ALA A 96 11.30 8.89 5.46
C ALA A 96 12.48 9.81 5.14
N LYS A 97 13.14 9.57 4.00
CA LYS A 97 14.20 10.47 3.49
C LYS A 97 13.64 11.81 3.03
N ARG A 98 12.40 11.84 2.59
CA ARG A 98 11.66 13.02 2.17
C ARG A 98 10.21 12.91 2.64
N CYS A 99 9.61 14.04 2.99
CA CYS A 99 8.22 14.12 3.39
C CYS A 99 7.50 15.22 2.63
N ILE A 100 6.42 14.84 1.94
CA ILE A 100 5.49 15.76 1.29
C ILE A 100 4.19 15.75 2.10
N VAL A 101 3.79 16.91 2.56
CA VAL A 101 2.52 17.08 3.26
C VAL A 101 1.51 17.74 2.34
N THR A 102 0.35 17.12 2.18
CA THR A 102 -0.84 17.77 1.63
C THR A 102 -1.76 18.20 2.76
N CYS A 103 -2.44 19.33 2.64
CA CYS A 103 -3.31 19.84 3.69
C CYS A 103 -4.59 20.48 3.14
N GLU A 104 -5.62 20.48 3.96
CA GLU A 104 -6.88 21.20 3.65
C GLU A 104 -6.64 22.70 3.62
N GLU A 105 -5.89 23.22 4.61
CA GLU A 105 -5.60 24.63 4.76
C GLU A 105 -4.13 24.91 5.06
N ILE A 106 -3.58 25.93 4.39
CA ILE A 106 -2.31 26.53 4.80
C ILE A 106 -2.61 27.66 5.77
N VAL A 107 -2.04 27.58 6.97
CA VAL A 107 -2.23 28.55 8.06
C VAL A 107 -0.91 29.24 8.41
N SER A 108 -0.94 30.33 9.17
CA SER A 108 0.29 31.00 9.60
C SER A 108 0.97 30.25 10.77
N ASP A 109 2.27 30.43 10.91
CA ASP A 109 3.03 29.88 12.04
C ASP A 109 2.51 30.35 13.39
N GLU A 110 2.06 31.62 13.47
CA GLU A 110 1.43 32.16 14.67
C GLU A 110 0.14 31.46 15.03
N TYR A 111 -0.63 31.03 14.03
CA TYR A 111 -1.85 30.27 14.25
C TYR A 111 -1.52 28.92 14.92
N ILE A 112 -0.53 28.19 14.42
CA ILE A 112 -0.10 26.91 15.00
C ILE A 112 0.45 27.10 16.42
N ARG A 113 1.24 28.14 16.67
CA ARG A 113 1.84 28.43 17.98
C ARG A 113 0.83 28.77 19.05
N ARG A 114 -0.42 29.11 18.73
CA ARG A 114 -1.48 29.36 19.72
C ARG A 114 -1.86 28.12 20.51
N ASP A 115 -1.78 26.94 19.86
CA ASP A 115 -2.07 25.66 20.51
C ASP A 115 -1.04 24.60 20.08
N PRO A 116 0.15 24.61 20.68
CA PRO A 116 1.20 23.65 20.35
C PRO A 116 0.85 22.20 20.71
N THR A 117 -0.22 21.98 21.50
CA THR A 117 -0.68 20.61 21.84
C THR A 117 -1.21 19.84 20.64
N LYS A 118 -1.61 20.52 19.58
CA LYS A 118 -2.11 19.96 18.33
C LYS A 118 -1.02 19.74 17.29
N THR A 119 0.19 20.28 17.50
CA THR A 119 1.32 20.05 16.60
C THR A 119 1.76 18.60 16.68
N ARG A 120 1.82 17.92 15.52
CA ARG A 120 2.23 16.52 15.42
C ARG A 120 3.47 16.34 14.56
N ILE A 121 3.55 16.99 13.42
CA ILE A 121 4.71 16.92 12.54
C ILE A 121 5.42 18.27 12.59
N PHE A 122 6.73 18.24 12.81
CA PHE A 122 7.56 19.43 12.84
C PHE A 122 8.09 19.76 11.46
N GLY A 123 8.27 21.04 11.17
CA GLY A 123 8.71 21.53 9.87
C GLY A 123 10.03 20.95 9.39
N GLU A 124 10.94 20.61 10.30
CA GLU A 124 12.23 19.99 9.98
C GLU A 124 12.11 18.63 9.30
N CYS A 125 10.96 17.94 9.45
CA CYS A 125 10.69 16.66 8.83
C CYS A 125 10.04 16.79 7.44
N VAL A 126 9.66 18.01 7.00
CA VAL A 126 8.81 18.24 5.82
C VAL A 126 9.58 18.97 4.74
N ASP A 127 9.67 18.36 3.56
CA ASP A 127 10.33 18.98 2.39
C ASP A 127 9.39 19.86 1.57
N ALA A 128 8.08 19.56 1.57
CA ALA A 128 7.11 20.32 0.79
C ALA A 128 5.72 20.30 1.43
N VAL A 129 5.03 21.46 1.38
CA VAL A 129 3.63 21.61 1.78
C VAL A 129 2.80 21.96 0.56
N VAL A 130 1.71 21.24 0.35
CA VAL A 130 0.80 21.42 -0.78
C VAL A 130 -0.63 21.58 -0.28
N ARG A 131 -1.28 22.67 -0.62
CA ARG A 131 -2.71 22.82 -0.36
C ARG A 131 -3.49 21.91 -1.30
N ALA A 132 -4.24 20.95 -0.75
CA ALA A 132 -5.04 19.99 -1.49
C ALA A 132 -6.38 19.73 -0.77
N PRO A 133 -7.35 20.64 -0.89
CA PRO A 133 -8.66 20.45 -0.29
C PRO A 133 -9.29 19.13 -0.74
N TYR A 134 -9.95 18.43 0.18
CA TYR A 134 -10.49 17.09 -0.01
C TYR A 134 -9.43 16.03 -0.37
N GLY A 135 -8.18 16.24 0.02
CA GLY A 135 -7.07 15.34 -0.32
C GLY A 135 -7.15 13.95 0.31
N ALA A 136 -7.93 13.77 1.38
CA ALA A 136 -8.19 12.45 1.98
C ALA A 136 -9.39 11.73 1.35
N TRP A 137 -10.22 12.43 0.53
CA TRP A 137 -11.38 11.79 -0.10
C TRP A 137 -10.96 10.54 -0.92
N PRO A 138 -11.71 9.42 -0.88
CA PRO A 138 -13.05 9.22 -0.30
C PRO A 138 -13.07 8.85 1.20
N ALA A 139 -11.93 8.88 1.89
CA ALA A 139 -11.87 8.74 3.34
C ALA A 139 -12.21 10.08 4.03
N GLN A 140 -12.45 10.01 5.34
CA GLN A 140 -12.73 11.20 6.15
C GLN A 140 -11.48 12.06 6.41
N CYS A 141 -11.70 13.35 6.61
CA CYS A 141 -10.74 14.26 7.25
C CYS A 141 -11.46 14.90 8.45
N TYR A 142 -11.06 14.49 9.67
CA TYR A 142 -11.74 14.89 10.89
C TYR A 142 -11.85 16.42 11.01
N GLY A 143 -13.07 16.89 11.27
CA GLY A 143 -13.39 18.32 11.36
C GLY A 143 -13.64 19.02 10.03
N TYR A 144 -13.41 18.37 8.89
CA TYR A 144 -13.62 18.93 7.53
C TYR A 144 -14.72 18.20 6.78
N TYR A 145 -14.65 16.89 6.66
CA TYR A 145 -15.66 16.08 5.96
C TYR A 145 -15.61 14.61 6.41
N ASP A 146 -16.76 13.96 6.27
CA ASP A 146 -16.91 12.52 6.53
C ASP A 146 -16.53 11.69 5.30
N ASP A 147 -16.39 10.38 5.48
CA ASP A 147 -16.14 9.42 4.42
C ASP A 147 -17.32 9.33 3.43
N ASP A 148 -17.01 9.11 2.17
CA ASP A 148 -17.99 8.82 1.12
C ASP A 148 -18.30 7.33 1.04
N ASP A 149 -19.09 6.85 1.98
CA ASP A 149 -19.58 5.46 2.05
C ASP A 149 -20.17 4.95 0.73
N LYS A 150 -20.83 5.81 -0.01
CA LYS A 150 -21.44 5.47 -1.30
C LYS A 150 -20.38 5.30 -2.39
N GLY A 151 -19.46 6.25 -2.48
CA GLY A 151 -18.32 6.18 -3.41
C GLY A 151 -17.42 5.00 -3.12
N LEU A 152 -17.13 4.69 -1.85
CA LEU A 152 -16.36 3.52 -1.43
C LEU A 152 -17.04 2.20 -1.85
N LYS A 153 -18.37 2.09 -1.69
CA LYS A 153 -19.12 0.91 -2.15
C LYS A 153 -19.15 0.78 -3.69
N GLU A 154 -19.20 1.91 -4.39
CA GLU A 154 -19.09 1.92 -5.84
C GLU A 154 -17.69 1.50 -6.31
N TYR A 155 -16.64 1.99 -5.63
CA TYR A 155 -15.26 1.58 -5.88
C TYR A 155 -15.03 0.08 -5.62
N ASP A 156 -15.52 -0.47 -4.50
CA ASP A 156 -15.42 -1.90 -4.19
C ASP A 156 -16.06 -2.77 -5.28
N LYS A 157 -17.20 -2.36 -5.82
CA LYS A 157 -17.83 -3.06 -6.94
C LYS A 157 -17.01 -2.97 -8.23
N ALA A 158 -16.41 -1.80 -8.49
CA ALA A 158 -15.58 -1.59 -9.66
C ALA A 158 -14.24 -2.34 -9.56
N SER A 159 -13.61 -2.38 -8.38
CA SER A 159 -12.33 -3.09 -8.15
C SER A 159 -12.47 -4.60 -8.35
N LYS A 160 -13.57 -5.20 -7.91
CA LYS A 160 -13.85 -6.62 -8.16
C LYS A 160 -13.95 -6.96 -9.65
N TYR A 161 -14.38 -6.01 -10.45
CA TYR A 161 -14.39 -6.16 -11.90
C TYR A 161 -12.95 -6.09 -12.47
N LEU A 162 -12.14 -5.15 -12.01
CA LEU A 162 -10.72 -5.05 -12.42
C LEU A 162 -9.93 -6.31 -12.05
N ASP A 163 -10.15 -6.85 -10.85
CA ASP A 163 -9.54 -8.12 -10.42
C ASP A 163 -9.94 -9.28 -11.36
N ALA A 164 -11.20 -9.31 -11.81
CA ALA A 164 -11.69 -10.32 -12.75
C ALA A 164 -11.06 -10.17 -14.16
N GLU A 165 -10.87 -8.95 -14.64
CA GLU A 165 -10.18 -8.69 -15.92
C GLU A 165 -8.69 -9.03 -15.86
N ASP A 166 -8.01 -8.73 -14.74
CA ASP A 166 -6.62 -9.12 -14.52
C ASP A 166 -6.47 -10.65 -14.44
N ALA A 167 -7.38 -11.32 -13.75
CA ALA A 167 -7.43 -12.79 -13.71
C ALA A 167 -7.63 -13.40 -15.11
N LYS A 168 -8.52 -12.82 -15.92
CA LYS A 168 -8.73 -13.21 -17.30
C LYS A 168 -7.48 -13.03 -18.17
N ALA A 169 -6.81 -11.88 -18.04
CA ALA A 169 -5.56 -11.61 -18.75
C ALA A 169 -4.43 -12.59 -18.34
N GLN A 170 -4.36 -12.98 -17.07
CA GLN A 170 -3.41 -13.99 -16.59
C GLN A 170 -3.74 -15.38 -17.11
N LEU A 171 -5.02 -15.79 -17.14
CA LEU A 171 -5.45 -17.07 -17.69
C LEU A 171 -5.17 -17.15 -19.19
N GLN A 172 -5.40 -16.08 -19.94
CA GLN A 172 -5.05 -16.04 -21.36
C GLN A 172 -3.53 -16.19 -21.60
N LYS A 173 -2.70 -15.48 -20.83
CA LYS A 173 -1.23 -15.64 -20.90
C LYS A 173 -0.78 -17.05 -20.53
N ALA A 174 -1.43 -17.68 -19.56
CA ALA A 174 -1.13 -19.05 -19.16
C ALA A 174 -1.53 -20.04 -20.26
N ALA A 175 -2.68 -19.85 -20.92
CA ALA A 175 -3.13 -20.65 -22.05
C ALA A 175 -2.17 -20.54 -23.25
N ASP A 176 -1.75 -19.33 -23.60
CA ASP A 176 -0.79 -19.08 -24.69
C ASP A 176 0.58 -19.73 -24.40
N LYS A 177 1.02 -19.65 -23.14
CA LYS A 177 2.28 -20.31 -22.72
C LYS A 177 2.19 -21.83 -22.79
N ALA A 178 1.07 -22.41 -22.34
CA ALA A 178 0.83 -23.86 -22.39
C ALA A 178 0.72 -24.35 -23.85
N ALA A 179 0.03 -23.61 -24.72
CA ALA A 179 -0.06 -23.90 -26.13
C ALA A 179 1.31 -23.89 -26.84
N LYS A 180 2.16 -22.89 -26.52
CA LYS A 180 3.54 -22.83 -27.05
C LYS A 180 4.40 -24.01 -26.57
N ALA A 181 4.24 -24.42 -25.30
CA ALA A 181 4.96 -25.57 -24.75
C ALA A 181 4.54 -26.90 -25.41
N ALA A 182 3.21 -27.07 -25.62
CA ALA A 182 2.69 -28.26 -26.32
C ALA A 182 3.12 -28.31 -27.79
N ALA A 183 3.14 -27.16 -28.48
CA ALA A 183 3.64 -27.08 -29.86
C ALA A 183 5.13 -27.39 -30.00
N ALA A 184 5.93 -27.07 -28.98
CA ALA A 184 7.37 -27.39 -28.97
C ALA A 184 7.67 -28.85 -28.69
N LYS A 185 6.74 -29.62 -28.11
CA LYS A 185 6.88 -31.06 -27.80
C LYS A 185 5.55 -31.78 -28.09
N PRO A 186 5.23 -32.02 -29.37
CA PRO A 186 3.93 -32.58 -29.76
C PRO A 186 3.70 -34.02 -29.31
N GLU A 187 4.73 -34.72 -28.93
CA GLU A 187 4.70 -36.13 -28.47
C GLU A 187 4.38 -36.25 -26.97
N ASP A 188 4.32 -35.14 -26.22
CA ASP A 188 4.03 -35.11 -24.79
C ASP A 188 2.53 -34.89 -24.52
N GLU A 189 1.78 -36.00 -24.36
CA GLU A 189 0.35 -35.99 -24.07
C GLU A 189 -0.02 -35.17 -22.81
N LYS A 190 0.89 -35.04 -21.82
CA LYS A 190 0.65 -34.26 -20.60
C LYS A 190 0.66 -32.78 -20.90
N LEU A 191 1.53 -32.32 -21.79
CA LEU A 191 1.57 -30.91 -22.20
C LEU A 191 0.38 -30.56 -23.09
N ALA A 192 -0.05 -31.46 -23.98
CA ALA A 192 -1.25 -31.28 -24.80
C ALA A 192 -2.50 -31.14 -23.93
N LYS A 193 -2.67 -32.03 -22.95
CA LYS A 193 -3.80 -31.98 -22.01
C LYS A 193 -3.81 -30.74 -21.10
N ALA A 194 -2.62 -30.29 -20.67
CA ALA A 194 -2.47 -29.07 -19.92
C ALA A 194 -2.83 -27.82 -20.73
N ALA A 195 -2.51 -27.81 -22.03
CA ALA A 195 -2.87 -26.71 -22.93
C ALA A 195 -4.38 -26.65 -23.18
N GLU A 196 -5.07 -27.79 -23.34
CA GLU A 196 -6.52 -27.86 -23.47
C GLU A 196 -7.24 -27.33 -22.22
N VAL A 197 -6.82 -27.76 -21.04
CA VAL A 197 -7.38 -27.30 -19.76
C VAL A 197 -7.19 -25.80 -19.57
N ALA A 198 -6.01 -25.27 -19.88
CA ALA A 198 -5.73 -23.84 -19.77
C ALA A 198 -6.54 -23.02 -20.80
N ALA A 199 -6.70 -23.52 -22.03
CA ALA A 199 -7.51 -22.87 -23.07
C ALA A 199 -9.00 -22.86 -22.71
N GLN A 200 -9.51 -23.94 -22.09
CA GLN A 200 -10.91 -23.99 -21.65
C GLN A 200 -11.14 -23.01 -20.50
N ALA A 201 -10.25 -22.96 -19.50
CA ALA A 201 -10.32 -22.02 -18.40
C ALA A 201 -10.30 -20.56 -18.88
N ALA A 202 -9.49 -20.23 -19.89
CA ALA A 202 -9.45 -18.90 -20.47
C ALA A 202 -10.74 -18.54 -21.23
N LYS A 203 -11.37 -19.52 -21.90
CA LYS A 203 -12.69 -19.33 -22.56
C LYS A 203 -13.81 -19.11 -21.55
N ASP A 204 -13.85 -19.92 -20.49
CA ASP A 204 -14.87 -19.80 -19.45
C ASP A 204 -14.79 -18.44 -18.73
N ALA A 205 -13.58 -17.95 -18.49
CA ALA A 205 -13.35 -16.62 -17.95
C ALA A 205 -13.75 -15.49 -18.94
N ALA A 206 -13.60 -15.73 -20.26
CA ALA A 206 -13.98 -14.75 -21.28
C ALA A 206 -15.49 -14.55 -21.40
N ASP A 207 -16.27 -15.62 -21.28
CA ASP A 207 -17.75 -15.57 -21.41
C ASP A 207 -18.42 -14.90 -20.20
N GLY A 208 -17.77 -14.88 -19.04
CA GLY A 208 -18.33 -14.31 -17.79
C GLY A 208 -18.16 -12.79 -17.62
N THR A 209 -17.33 -12.13 -18.42
CA THR A 209 -16.95 -10.73 -18.20
C THR A 209 -17.45 -9.79 -19.28
N LYS A 210 -18.71 -9.35 -19.16
CA LYS A 210 -19.13 -8.10 -19.83
C LYS A 210 -18.80 -6.94 -18.90
N ILE A 211 -18.12 -5.89 -19.44
CA ILE A 211 -17.87 -4.63 -18.69
C ILE A 211 -19.24 -4.07 -18.28
N PRO A 212 -19.58 -4.03 -16.98
CA PRO A 212 -20.82 -3.41 -16.56
C PRO A 212 -20.85 -1.96 -17.02
N GLU A 213 -21.99 -1.50 -17.52
CA GLU A 213 -22.23 -0.09 -17.84
C GLU A 213 -21.83 0.80 -16.63
N THR A 214 -22.14 0.33 -15.43
CA THR A 214 -21.79 0.97 -14.15
C THR A 214 -20.28 1.22 -13.93
N PHE A 215 -19.41 0.41 -14.51
CA PHE A 215 -17.95 0.63 -14.40
C PHE A 215 -17.47 1.71 -15.38
N LYS A 216 -18.03 1.74 -16.59
CA LYS A 216 -17.77 2.84 -17.52
C LYS A 216 -18.24 4.17 -16.96
N ASP A 217 -19.42 4.17 -16.32
CA ASP A 217 -19.97 5.34 -15.64
C ASP A 217 -19.11 5.77 -14.46
N TYR A 218 -18.57 4.83 -13.70
CA TYR A 218 -17.64 5.10 -12.61
C TYR A 218 -16.34 5.76 -13.13
N LEU A 219 -15.69 5.17 -14.15
CA LEU A 219 -14.49 5.75 -14.75
C LEU A 219 -14.77 7.14 -15.33
N GLN A 220 -15.91 7.32 -16.01
CA GLN A 220 -16.28 8.61 -16.59
C GLN A 220 -16.52 9.67 -15.51
N LYS A 221 -17.14 9.29 -14.38
CA LYS A 221 -17.48 10.21 -13.29
C LYS A 221 -16.28 10.58 -12.43
N TYR A 222 -15.45 9.60 -12.06
CA TYR A 222 -14.42 9.77 -11.03
C TYR A 222 -12.97 9.79 -11.55
N VAL A 223 -12.72 9.29 -12.73
CA VAL A 223 -11.37 9.22 -13.31
C VAL A 223 -11.20 10.18 -14.50
N TYR A 224 -12.16 10.16 -15.42
CA TYR A 224 -12.07 10.96 -16.65
C TYR A 224 -12.92 12.23 -16.63
N GLY A 225 -13.89 12.31 -15.73
CA GLY A 225 -14.84 13.43 -15.62
C GLY A 225 -14.45 14.52 -14.63
N CYS A 226 -13.37 14.34 -13.87
CA CYS A 226 -12.78 15.40 -13.06
C CYS A 226 -12.12 16.42 -13.99
N LYS A 227 -12.93 17.27 -14.61
CA LYS A 227 -12.44 18.52 -15.15
C LYS A 227 -12.17 19.44 -13.97
N ASP A 228 -11.00 20.07 -14.03
CA ASP A 228 -10.47 21.06 -13.12
C ASP A 228 -11.55 21.73 -12.29
N GLN A 229 -11.52 21.48 -10.99
CA GLN A 229 -12.26 22.31 -10.04
C GLN A 229 -11.39 23.54 -9.82
N ASP A 230 -11.69 24.60 -10.56
CA ASP A 230 -11.24 25.95 -10.28
C ASP A 230 -11.74 26.43 -8.89
#